data_9572464061603af78064bf43478f5057
#
_entry.id   9572464061603af78064bf43478f5057
#
_cell.length_a   1.000
_cell.length_b   1.000
_cell.length_c   1.000
_cell.angle_alpha   90.00
_cell.angle_beta   90.00
_cell.angle_gamma   90.00
#
_symmetry.space_group_name_H-M   'P 1'
#
loop_
_entity.id
_entity.type
_entity.pdbx_description
1 polymer ?
#
loop_
_entity_poly.entity_id
_entity_poly.type
_entity_poly.pdbx_seq_one_letter_code
_entity_poly.pdbx_strand_id
1 'polypeptide(L)'
;LCRIEKYNYLYNPALQDTVYQAAIDSHCDIIFSFNYLPIVAEAAERAKIPYVSWIYDCPHWSLFSPTICSSYNYIFLFDKDMVQQVRSNGAVNVFHLPLAVNIHRLAPMLEQLCSYDDVVSFVGSLYENNTYRQIQYLPEHLRGYMDGILASQKHIFGQNLLPDLITPEIIQMLNIYIKYDRSPLCPIPEQLFYVNML
;
A
#
# COMPACT_ATOMS: atom_id res chain seq x y z
N LEU A 1 -20.36 7.95 10.87
CA LEU A 1 -19.22 7.02 10.64
C LEU A 1 -19.68 5.97 9.63
N CYS A 2 -19.20 6.04 8.40
CA CYS A 2 -19.44 5.01 7.38
C CYS A 2 -18.39 3.91 7.55
N ARG A 3 -18.81 2.65 7.76
CA ARG A 3 -17.91 1.52 7.86
C ARG A 3 -17.84 0.83 6.49
N ILE A 4 -16.67 0.86 5.87
CA ILE A 4 -16.38 0.16 4.62
C ILE A 4 -15.79 -1.20 4.98
N GLU A 5 -16.49 -2.28 4.65
CA GLU A 5 -15.99 -3.63 4.84
C GLU A 5 -14.96 -3.99 3.77
N LYS A 6 -14.05 -4.91 4.09
CA LYS A 6 -12.78 -5.22 3.41
C LYS A 6 -12.85 -5.62 1.92
N TYR A 7 -14.03 -5.71 1.31
CA TYR A 7 -14.18 -6.25 -0.04
C TYR A 7 -14.61 -5.16 -1.03
N ASN A 8 -13.79 -4.90 -2.04
CA ASN A 8 -14.05 -3.99 -3.18
C ASN A 8 -13.95 -2.48 -2.91
N TYR A 9 -12.97 -2.03 -2.13
CA TYR A 9 -12.69 -0.59 -1.99
C TYR A 9 -12.04 0.04 -3.24
N LEU A 10 -11.65 -0.77 -4.21
CA LEU A 10 -11.12 -0.29 -5.50
C LEU A 10 -12.24 0.09 -6.47
N TYR A 11 -13.29 -0.74 -6.53
CA TYR A 11 -14.44 -0.47 -7.40
C TYR A 11 -15.71 -1.11 -6.83
N ASN A 12 -16.63 -0.27 -6.41
CA ASN A 12 -17.97 -0.68 -5.99
C ASN A 12 -18.93 0.50 -6.14
N PRO A 13 -19.66 0.60 -7.28
CA PRO A 13 -20.55 1.73 -7.56
C PRO A 13 -21.61 1.95 -6.47
N ALA A 14 -22.19 0.88 -5.93
CA ALA A 14 -23.21 0.98 -4.90
C ALA A 14 -22.63 1.56 -3.59
N LEU A 15 -21.41 1.17 -3.23
CA LEU A 15 -20.73 1.71 -2.06
C LEU A 15 -20.27 3.16 -2.30
N GLN A 16 -19.82 3.46 -3.51
CA GLN A 16 -19.48 4.83 -3.92
C GLN A 16 -20.67 5.78 -3.77
N ASP A 17 -21.86 5.36 -4.26
CA ASP A 17 -23.10 6.14 -4.11
C ASP A 17 -23.47 6.29 -2.62
N THR A 18 -23.29 5.25 -1.83
CA THR A 18 -23.54 5.30 -0.39
C THR A 18 -22.63 6.32 0.31
N VAL A 19 -21.33 6.32 -0.03
CA VAL A 19 -20.35 7.28 0.53
C VAL A 19 -20.68 8.70 0.09
N TYR A 20 -20.99 8.88 -1.20
CA TYR A 20 -21.41 10.17 -1.75
C TYR A 20 -22.64 10.72 -1.02
N GLN A 21 -23.69 9.91 -0.89
CA GLN A 21 -24.93 10.34 -0.23
C GLN A 21 -24.71 10.66 1.24
N ALA A 22 -23.95 9.82 1.94
CA ALA A 22 -23.61 10.07 3.34
C ALA A 22 -22.81 11.39 3.53
N ALA A 23 -21.92 11.71 2.58
CA ALA A 23 -21.17 12.97 2.64
C ALA A 23 -22.08 14.20 2.42
N ILE A 24 -23.02 14.11 1.48
CA ILE A 24 -23.99 15.21 1.22
C ILE A 24 -24.95 15.38 2.40
N ASP A 25 -25.53 14.30 2.91
CA ASP A 25 -26.51 14.33 3.98
C ASP A 25 -25.91 14.82 5.33
N SER A 26 -24.64 14.52 5.56
CA SER A 26 -23.94 14.95 6.77
C SER A 26 -23.45 16.40 6.74
N HIS A 27 -23.51 17.06 5.57
CA HIS A 27 -22.95 18.40 5.37
C HIS A 27 -21.52 18.55 5.86
N CYS A 28 -20.69 17.50 5.67
CA CYS A 28 -19.32 17.50 6.16
C CYS A 28 -18.41 18.39 5.30
N ASP A 29 -17.44 19.04 5.95
CA ASP A 29 -16.44 19.89 5.29
C ASP A 29 -15.29 19.07 4.71
N ILE A 30 -15.02 17.90 5.26
CA ILE A 30 -13.97 16.97 4.85
C ILE A 30 -14.42 15.52 4.99
N ILE A 31 -13.87 14.65 4.15
CA ILE A 31 -13.95 13.19 4.30
C ILE A 31 -12.56 12.71 4.75
N PHE A 32 -12.50 11.84 5.75
CA PHE A 32 -11.26 11.30 6.27
C PHE A 32 -11.25 9.77 6.26
N SER A 33 -10.13 9.17 5.89
CA SER A 33 -9.90 7.74 6.09
C SER A 33 -8.45 7.44 6.51
N PHE A 34 -8.28 6.34 7.22
CA PHE A 34 -7.01 5.64 7.26
C PHE A 34 -6.88 4.84 5.96
N ASN A 35 -5.68 4.90 5.37
CA ASN A 35 -5.39 4.41 4.03
C ASN A 35 -6.18 5.12 2.92
N TYR A 36 -5.70 4.99 1.70
CA TYR A 36 -6.34 5.58 0.54
C TYR A 36 -7.35 4.61 -0.08
N LEU A 37 -8.57 5.09 -0.28
CA LEU A 37 -9.67 4.30 -0.82
C LEU A 37 -10.18 4.96 -2.11
N PRO A 38 -9.94 4.38 -3.29
CA PRO A 38 -10.34 4.95 -4.59
C PRO A 38 -11.82 5.30 -4.68
N ILE A 39 -12.70 4.44 -4.17
CA ILE A 39 -14.16 4.69 -4.15
C ILE A 39 -14.55 5.91 -3.32
N VAL A 40 -13.80 6.19 -2.25
CA VAL A 40 -14.01 7.41 -1.42
C VAL A 40 -13.50 8.63 -2.16
N ALA A 41 -12.36 8.52 -2.85
CA ALA A 41 -11.83 9.62 -3.66
C ALA A 41 -12.80 10.03 -4.78
N GLU A 42 -13.39 9.06 -5.50
CA GLU A 42 -14.39 9.33 -6.53
C GLU A 42 -15.66 9.95 -5.95
N ALA A 43 -16.16 9.46 -4.82
CA ALA A 43 -17.33 10.05 -4.13
C ALA A 43 -17.04 11.48 -3.65
N ALA A 44 -15.86 11.73 -3.11
CA ALA A 44 -15.42 13.04 -2.64
C ALA A 44 -15.29 14.05 -3.79
N GLU A 45 -14.69 13.64 -4.91
CA GLU A 45 -14.59 14.48 -6.11
C GLU A 45 -15.96 14.83 -6.66
N ARG A 46 -16.88 13.86 -6.77
CA ARG A 46 -18.26 14.07 -7.18
C ARG A 46 -19.00 15.03 -6.26
N ALA A 47 -18.77 14.93 -4.93
CA ALA A 47 -19.36 15.80 -3.93
C ALA A 47 -18.67 17.17 -3.83
N LYS A 48 -17.48 17.33 -4.43
CA LYS A 48 -16.59 18.49 -4.31
C LYS A 48 -16.19 18.78 -2.83
N ILE A 49 -15.99 17.70 -2.08
CA ILE A 49 -15.55 17.75 -0.69
C ILE A 49 -14.11 17.25 -0.61
N PRO A 50 -13.20 17.95 0.09
CA PRO A 50 -11.84 17.48 0.30
C PRO A 50 -11.78 16.09 0.96
N TYR A 51 -10.96 15.20 0.38
CA TYR A 51 -10.71 13.87 0.91
C TYR A 51 -9.31 13.80 1.49
N VAL A 52 -9.21 13.60 2.78
CA VAL A 52 -7.96 13.46 3.54
C VAL A 52 -7.72 11.97 3.82
N SER A 53 -6.61 11.43 3.36
CA SER A 53 -6.20 10.06 3.65
C SER A 53 -4.85 10.01 4.35
N TRP A 54 -4.78 9.31 5.48
CA TRP A 54 -3.53 9.05 6.19
C TRP A 54 -3.15 7.59 6.05
N ILE A 55 -2.06 7.33 5.28
CA ILE A 55 -1.62 6.00 4.91
C ILE A 55 -0.58 5.51 5.92
N TYR A 56 -0.80 4.32 6.46
CA TYR A 56 0.09 3.65 7.40
C TYR A 56 0.58 2.28 6.88
N ASP A 57 0.08 1.81 5.74
CA ASP A 57 0.52 0.58 5.09
C ASP A 57 1.54 0.88 3.97
N CYS A 58 2.60 0.07 3.88
CA CYS A 58 3.59 0.12 2.81
C CYS A 58 3.98 -1.31 2.40
N PRO A 59 3.84 -1.67 1.12
CA PRO A 59 3.25 -0.90 0.02
C PRO A 59 1.73 -0.77 0.13
N HIS A 60 1.17 0.32 -0.42
CA HIS A 60 -0.27 0.55 -0.47
C HIS A 60 -0.77 0.62 -1.91
N TRP A 61 -1.36 -0.46 -2.39
CA TRP A 61 -1.72 -0.67 -3.81
C TRP A 61 -2.70 0.35 -4.37
N SER A 62 -3.61 0.85 -3.55
CA SER A 62 -4.60 1.84 -3.98
C SER A 62 -3.97 3.15 -4.48
N LEU A 63 -2.70 3.42 -4.15
CA LEU A 63 -1.96 4.59 -4.63
C LEU A 63 -1.55 4.51 -6.09
N PHE A 64 -1.80 3.38 -6.76
CA PHE A 64 -1.65 3.25 -8.22
C PHE A 64 -2.96 3.52 -8.97
N SER A 65 -4.06 3.80 -8.25
CA SER A 65 -5.33 4.17 -8.88
C SER A 65 -5.23 5.53 -9.57
N PRO A 66 -5.82 5.69 -10.77
CA PRO A 66 -5.91 6.99 -11.44
C PRO A 66 -6.59 8.08 -10.61
N THR A 67 -7.43 7.68 -9.66
CA THR A 67 -8.15 8.60 -8.78
C THR A 67 -7.26 9.46 -7.91
N ILE A 68 -5.97 9.09 -7.72
CA ILE A 68 -5.00 9.90 -6.95
C ILE A 68 -4.78 11.29 -7.53
N CYS A 69 -5.01 11.47 -8.83
CA CYS A 69 -4.78 12.73 -9.54
C CYS A 69 -5.83 13.81 -9.21
N SER A 70 -6.91 13.45 -8.51
CA SER A 70 -7.94 14.41 -8.14
C SER A 70 -7.41 15.51 -7.23
N SER A 71 -7.71 16.76 -7.54
CA SER A 71 -7.34 17.92 -6.73
C SER A 71 -8.04 17.97 -5.36
N TYR A 72 -9.09 17.19 -5.19
CA TYR A 72 -9.79 17.05 -3.90
C TYR A 72 -9.10 16.11 -2.93
N ASN A 73 -8.10 15.33 -3.38
CA ASN A 73 -7.33 14.44 -2.51
C ASN A 73 -6.23 15.20 -1.77
N TYR A 74 -6.08 14.87 -0.47
CA TYR A 74 -4.99 15.29 0.41
C TYR A 74 -4.40 14.02 1.03
N ILE A 75 -3.25 13.56 0.50
CA ILE A 75 -2.66 12.27 0.80
C ILE A 75 -1.47 12.46 1.75
N PHE A 76 -1.53 11.86 2.93
CA PHE A 76 -0.46 11.89 3.92
C PHE A 76 0.20 10.53 4.02
N LEU A 77 1.53 10.51 3.82
CA LEU A 77 2.39 9.32 3.77
C LEU A 77 3.51 9.43 4.80
N PHE A 78 3.79 8.35 5.51
CA PHE A 78 4.87 8.33 6.50
C PHE A 78 6.25 8.12 5.87
N ASP A 79 6.32 7.59 4.67
CA ASP A 79 7.53 7.31 3.93
C ASP A 79 7.79 8.39 2.87
N LYS A 80 9.02 8.93 2.82
CA LYS A 80 9.40 10.01 1.91
C LYS A 80 9.54 9.55 0.47
N ASP A 81 9.97 8.30 0.26
CA ASP A 81 10.13 7.75 -1.09
C ASP A 81 8.76 7.48 -1.71
N MET A 82 7.79 7.00 -0.92
CA MET A 82 6.40 6.91 -1.36
C MET A 82 5.80 8.28 -1.72
N VAL A 83 6.13 9.35 -0.98
CA VAL A 83 5.68 10.71 -1.34
C VAL A 83 6.17 11.10 -2.72
N GLN A 84 7.45 10.84 -3.04
CA GLN A 84 8.00 11.15 -4.36
C GLN A 84 7.36 10.30 -5.45
N GLN A 85 7.18 9.01 -5.22
CA GLN A 85 6.54 8.07 -6.15
C GLN A 85 5.10 8.49 -6.46
N VAL A 86 4.30 8.80 -5.44
CA VAL A 86 2.88 9.18 -5.61
C VAL A 86 2.75 10.51 -6.34
N ARG A 87 3.65 11.48 -6.06
CA ARG A 87 3.74 12.74 -6.84
C ARG A 87 4.10 12.47 -8.29
N SER A 88 5.05 11.60 -8.56
CA SER A 88 5.44 11.23 -9.93
C SER A 88 4.30 10.54 -10.70
N ASN A 89 3.40 9.87 -9.98
CA ASN A 89 2.18 9.27 -10.54
C ASN A 89 1.05 10.29 -10.77
N GLY A 90 1.27 11.58 -10.52
CA GLY A 90 0.35 12.66 -10.84
C GLY A 90 -0.51 13.19 -9.70
N ALA A 91 -0.33 12.70 -8.47
CA ALA A 91 -1.06 13.24 -7.33
C ALA A 91 -0.57 14.65 -6.94
N VAL A 92 -1.52 15.57 -6.72
CA VAL A 92 -1.25 17.00 -6.52
C VAL A 92 -0.91 17.32 -5.06
N ASN A 93 -1.77 16.90 -4.13
CA ASN A 93 -1.65 17.26 -2.72
C ASN A 93 -1.15 16.06 -1.93
N VAL A 94 0.17 15.85 -1.91
CA VAL A 94 0.83 14.75 -1.20
C VAL A 94 1.82 15.29 -0.20
N PHE A 95 1.73 14.81 1.03
CA PHE A 95 2.50 15.33 2.16
C PHE A 95 3.18 14.20 2.94
N HIS A 96 4.37 14.48 3.44
CA HIS A 96 5.05 13.61 4.38
C HIS A 96 4.49 13.85 5.79
N LEU A 97 3.94 12.82 6.42
CA LEU A 97 3.49 12.85 7.80
C LEU A 97 3.88 11.54 8.49
N PRO A 98 4.87 11.55 9.38
CA PRO A 98 5.29 10.37 10.12
C PRO A 98 4.12 9.74 10.91
N LEU A 99 4.22 8.43 11.14
CA LEU A 99 3.30 7.75 12.02
C LEU A 99 3.45 8.26 13.45
N ALA A 100 2.32 8.34 14.15
CA ALA A 100 2.27 8.85 15.50
C ALA A 100 2.07 7.73 16.53
N VAL A 101 2.58 7.96 17.72
CA VAL A 101 2.40 7.10 18.89
C VAL A 101 1.30 7.69 19.78
N ASN A 102 0.39 6.84 20.23
CA ASN A 102 -0.60 7.25 21.24
C ASN A 102 0.05 7.29 22.63
N ILE A 103 0.54 8.47 22.99
CA ILE A 103 1.27 8.69 24.26
C ILE A 103 0.37 8.40 25.46
N HIS A 104 -0.91 8.80 25.42
CA HIS A 104 -1.84 8.56 26.53
C HIS A 104 -2.08 7.09 26.81
N ARG A 105 -2.02 6.25 25.78
CA ARG A 105 -2.13 4.79 25.91
C ARG A 105 -0.83 4.15 26.43
N LEU A 106 0.31 4.63 25.97
CA LEU A 106 1.60 3.97 26.23
C LEU A 106 2.31 4.47 27.49
N ALA A 107 2.17 5.75 27.85
CA ALA A 107 2.84 6.31 29.03
C ALA A 107 2.58 5.51 30.32
N PRO A 108 1.33 5.11 30.67
CA PRO A 108 1.09 4.32 31.87
C PRO A 108 1.75 2.92 31.83
N MET A 109 1.97 2.37 30.64
CA MET A 109 2.66 1.09 30.48
C MET A 109 4.18 1.24 30.69
N LEU A 110 4.75 2.35 30.23
CA LEU A 110 6.18 2.66 30.41
C LEU A 110 6.53 2.90 31.87
N GLU A 111 5.66 3.53 32.65
CA GLU A 111 5.84 3.76 34.08
C GLU A 111 5.90 2.45 34.89
N GLN A 112 5.35 1.34 34.37
CA GLN A 112 5.38 0.02 35.00
C GLN A 112 6.64 -0.78 34.67
N LEU A 113 7.47 -0.32 33.71
CA LEU A 113 8.70 -1.00 33.35
C LEU A 113 9.80 -0.69 34.36
N CYS A 114 10.09 -1.66 35.22
CA CYS A 114 11.08 -1.52 36.29
C CYS A 114 12.52 -1.65 35.83
N SER A 115 12.78 -2.25 34.67
CA SER A 115 14.10 -2.41 34.09
C SER A 115 14.03 -2.53 32.57
N TYR A 116 15.05 -2.01 31.92
CA TYR A 116 15.28 -2.26 30.49
C TYR A 116 16.44 -3.25 30.40
N ASP A 117 16.14 -4.43 29.86
CA ASP A 117 17.21 -5.30 29.37
C ASP A 117 17.64 -4.76 28.00
N ASP A 118 18.93 -4.65 27.75
CA ASP A 118 19.51 -4.20 26.48
C ASP A 118 19.27 -5.23 25.36
N VAL A 119 18.02 -5.69 25.21
CA VAL A 119 17.62 -6.69 24.24
C VAL A 119 16.79 -6.02 23.14
N VAL A 120 17.27 -6.15 21.92
CA VAL A 120 16.47 -5.80 20.74
C VAL A 120 15.46 -6.92 20.49
N SER A 121 14.16 -6.60 20.57
CA SER A 121 13.10 -7.56 20.30
C SER A 121 12.32 -7.19 19.04
N PHE A 122 11.87 -8.21 18.30
CA PHE A 122 11.00 -8.08 17.15
C PHE A 122 9.69 -8.81 17.43
N VAL A 123 8.58 -8.10 17.21
CA VAL A 123 7.23 -8.68 17.27
C VAL A 123 6.58 -8.50 15.91
N GLY A 124 6.27 -9.59 15.24
CA GLY A 124 5.69 -9.56 13.90
C GLY A 124 5.18 -10.92 13.44
N SER A 125 4.66 -10.98 12.23
CA SER A 125 4.24 -12.22 11.57
C SER A 125 5.44 -12.91 10.92
N LEU A 126 5.44 -14.23 10.90
CA LEU A 126 6.42 -15.03 10.12
C LEU A 126 6.09 -15.04 8.62
N TYR A 127 4.97 -14.46 8.20
CA TYR A 127 4.49 -14.41 6.82
C TYR A 127 4.47 -15.79 6.13
N GLU A 128 4.12 -16.85 6.86
CA GLU A 128 4.07 -18.21 6.34
C GLU A 128 3.12 -18.36 5.13
N ASN A 129 2.07 -17.55 5.06
CA ASN A 129 1.12 -17.49 3.96
C ASN A 129 1.39 -16.27 3.07
N ASN A 130 2.58 -16.18 2.50
CA ASN A 130 2.97 -15.12 1.59
C ASN A 130 2.77 -15.50 0.11
N THR A 131 2.86 -14.51 -0.77
CA THR A 131 2.74 -14.67 -2.22
C THR A 131 3.94 -15.42 -2.82
N TYR A 132 5.09 -15.43 -2.15
CA TYR A 132 6.28 -16.18 -2.55
C TYR A 132 6.01 -17.69 -2.74
N ARG A 133 5.02 -18.25 -2.06
CA ARG A 133 4.62 -19.65 -2.28
C ARG A 133 4.22 -19.97 -3.73
N GLN A 134 3.76 -18.99 -4.49
CA GLN A 134 3.44 -19.17 -5.90
C GLN A 134 4.69 -19.49 -6.73
N ILE A 135 5.86 -19.04 -6.30
CA ILE A 135 7.14 -19.30 -6.96
C ILE A 135 7.53 -20.79 -6.89
N GLN A 136 7.03 -21.54 -5.91
CA GLN A 136 7.30 -22.97 -5.78
C GLN A 136 6.80 -23.80 -6.97
N TYR A 137 5.81 -23.28 -7.72
CA TYR A 137 5.25 -23.95 -8.90
C TYR A 137 5.95 -23.58 -10.21
N LEU A 138 6.93 -22.66 -10.14
CA LEU A 138 7.73 -22.29 -11.30
C LEU A 138 8.70 -23.43 -11.71
N PRO A 139 9.08 -23.49 -13.00
CA PRO A 139 10.19 -24.34 -13.43
C PRO A 139 11.47 -24.08 -12.62
N GLU A 140 12.27 -25.11 -12.45
CA GLU A 140 13.45 -25.08 -11.57
C GLU A 140 14.40 -23.92 -11.89
N HIS A 141 14.62 -23.61 -13.17
CA HIS A 141 15.49 -22.49 -13.57
C HIS A 141 14.96 -21.11 -13.15
N LEU A 142 13.64 -20.87 -13.25
CA LEU A 142 13.04 -19.61 -12.79
C LEU A 142 13.00 -19.54 -11.27
N ARG A 143 12.65 -20.63 -10.63
CA ARG A 143 12.67 -20.70 -9.17
C ARG A 143 14.07 -20.46 -8.64
N GLY A 144 15.08 -21.12 -9.20
CA GLY A 144 16.49 -20.93 -8.82
C GLY A 144 16.97 -19.50 -9.03
N TYR A 145 16.51 -18.83 -10.10
CA TYR A 145 16.80 -17.42 -10.33
C TYR A 145 16.20 -16.53 -9.22
N MET A 146 14.93 -16.73 -8.87
CA MET A 146 14.25 -15.96 -7.79
C MET A 146 14.90 -16.21 -6.43
N ASP A 147 15.19 -17.47 -6.10
CA ASP A 147 15.87 -17.82 -4.85
C ASP A 147 17.27 -17.18 -4.79
N GLY A 148 17.98 -17.12 -5.91
CA GLY A 148 19.30 -16.49 -6.04
C GLY A 148 19.23 -14.97 -5.80
N ILE A 149 18.24 -14.29 -6.37
CA ILE A 149 18.01 -12.84 -6.13
C ILE A 149 17.79 -12.57 -4.64
N LEU A 150 16.87 -13.33 -4.02
CA LEU A 150 16.57 -13.17 -2.60
C LEU A 150 17.76 -13.47 -1.69
N ALA A 151 18.52 -14.52 -2.02
CA ALA A 151 19.75 -14.85 -1.28
C ALA A 151 20.76 -13.70 -1.38
N SER A 152 20.91 -13.09 -2.55
CA SER A 152 21.79 -11.95 -2.76
C SER A 152 21.30 -10.69 -2.01
N GLN A 153 20.01 -10.39 -2.09
CA GLN A 153 19.44 -9.22 -1.41
C GLN A 153 19.62 -9.26 0.10
N LYS A 154 19.60 -10.45 0.72
CA LYS A 154 19.85 -10.60 2.18
C LYS A 154 21.22 -10.10 2.65
N HIS A 155 22.18 -10.00 1.75
CA HIS A 155 23.55 -9.54 2.05
C HIS A 155 23.81 -8.10 1.61
N ILE A 156 22.82 -7.43 0.99
CA ILE A 156 22.98 -6.07 0.46
C ILE A 156 22.01 -5.16 1.21
N PHE A 157 22.58 -4.20 1.94
CA PHE A 157 21.85 -3.22 2.73
C PHE A 157 21.89 -1.84 2.08
N GLY A 158 20.80 -1.08 2.20
CA GLY A 158 20.71 0.29 1.67
C GLY A 158 20.40 0.38 0.17
N GLN A 159 20.23 -0.76 -0.51
CA GLN A 159 19.81 -0.82 -1.90
C GLN A 159 18.83 -1.98 -2.12
N ASN A 160 17.74 -1.73 -2.84
CA ASN A 160 16.83 -2.77 -3.29
C ASN A 160 17.20 -3.18 -4.71
N LEU A 161 17.72 -4.40 -4.89
CA LEU A 161 18.12 -4.96 -6.18
C LEU A 161 16.96 -5.56 -6.97
N LEU A 162 15.83 -5.86 -6.31
CA LEU A 162 14.73 -6.58 -6.93
C LEU A 162 14.19 -5.89 -8.20
N PRO A 163 13.99 -4.54 -8.22
CA PRO A 163 13.54 -3.86 -9.42
C PRO A 163 14.50 -4.01 -10.61
N ASP A 164 15.80 -4.03 -10.35
CA ASP A 164 16.82 -4.12 -11.40
C ASP A 164 16.95 -5.54 -11.97
N LEU A 165 16.68 -6.55 -11.15
CA LEU A 165 16.83 -7.96 -11.50
C LEU A 165 15.54 -8.59 -12.03
N ILE A 166 14.38 -8.02 -11.75
CA ILE A 166 13.11 -8.41 -12.39
C ILE A 166 12.97 -7.67 -13.72
N THR A 167 13.74 -8.13 -14.70
CA THR A 167 13.78 -7.51 -16.03
C THR A 167 12.52 -7.82 -16.85
N PRO A 168 12.26 -7.08 -17.96
CA PRO A 168 11.15 -7.38 -18.86
C PRO A 168 11.14 -8.83 -19.38
N GLU A 169 12.31 -9.43 -19.64
CA GLU A 169 12.45 -10.79 -20.11
C GLU A 169 12.01 -11.79 -19.02
N ILE A 170 12.42 -11.56 -17.79
CA ILE A 170 11.98 -12.35 -16.63
C ILE A 170 10.47 -12.24 -16.44
N ILE A 171 9.91 -11.03 -16.56
CA ILE A 171 8.46 -10.79 -16.47
C ILE A 171 7.72 -11.60 -17.54
N GLN A 172 8.19 -11.60 -18.79
CA GLN A 172 7.58 -12.39 -19.86
C GLN A 172 7.57 -13.90 -19.55
N MET A 173 8.66 -14.41 -18.98
CA MET A 173 8.74 -15.81 -18.56
C MET A 173 7.81 -16.12 -17.39
N LEU A 174 7.72 -15.23 -16.42
CA LEU A 174 6.82 -15.38 -15.25
C LEU A 174 5.36 -15.39 -15.67
N ASN A 175 4.97 -14.55 -16.62
CA ASN A 175 3.59 -14.44 -17.13
C ASN A 175 3.06 -15.72 -17.78
N ILE A 176 3.93 -16.67 -18.12
CA ILE A 176 3.53 -18.00 -18.63
C ILE A 176 2.91 -18.83 -17.50
N TYR A 177 3.37 -18.63 -16.26
CA TYR A 177 3.02 -19.48 -15.12
C TYR A 177 2.16 -18.76 -14.07
N ILE A 178 2.30 -17.44 -13.96
CA ILE A 178 1.62 -16.60 -12.96
C ILE A 178 0.69 -15.64 -13.69
N LYS A 179 -0.59 -15.66 -13.29
CA LYS A 179 -1.56 -14.69 -13.81
C LYS A 179 -1.39 -13.38 -13.06
N TYR A 180 -0.89 -12.38 -13.77
CA TYR A 180 -0.97 -11.00 -13.35
C TYR A 180 -2.35 -10.45 -13.71
N ASP A 181 -3.13 -10.07 -12.68
CA ASP A 181 -4.44 -9.44 -12.89
C ASP A 181 -4.25 -7.93 -13.11
N ARG A 182 -4.41 -7.53 -14.38
CA ARG A 182 -4.41 -6.11 -14.75
C ARG A 182 -5.78 -5.51 -14.46
N SER A 183 -6.02 -5.17 -13.20
CA SER A 183 -7.21 -4.39 -12.89
C SER A 183 -7.10 -2.99 -13.51
N PRO A 184 -8.02 -2.58 -14.39
CA PRO A 184 -8.02 -1.22 -14.95
C PRO A 184 -8.24 -0.13 -13.89
N LEU A 185 -8.71 -0.51 -12.71
CA LEU A 185 -9.03 0.40 -11.60
C LEU A 185 -7.88 0.62 -10.63
N CYS A 186 -6.91 -0.30 -10.64
CA CYS A 186 -5.68 -0.17 -9.87
C CYS A 186 -4.54 -0.82 -10.66
N PRO A 187 -4.02 -0.16 -11.72
CA PRO A 187 -2.98 -0.71 -12.57
C PRO A 187 -1.64 -0.69 -11.83
N ILE A 188 -1.42 -1.69 -11.00
CA ILE A 188 -0.10 -1.89 -10.40
C ILE A 188 0.86 -2.22 -11.54
N PRO A 189 2.00 -1.52 -11.67
CA PRO A 189 3.00 -1.87 -12.66
C PRO A 189 3.40 -3.34 -12.52
N GLU A 190 3.45 -4.06 -13.64
CA GLU A 190 3.70 -5.51 -13.67
C GLU A 190 5.02 -5.88 -12.97
N GLN A 191 6.07 -5.10 -13.21
CA GLN A 191 7.33 -5.25 -12.51
C GLN A 191 7.18 -5.14 -10.99
N LEU A 192 6.44 -4.13 -10.52
CA LEU A 192 6.21 -3.92 -9.10
C LEU A 192 5.40 -5.06 -8.48
N PHE A 193 4.46 -5.63 -9.22
CA PHE A 193 3.73 -6.82 -8.79
C PHE A 193 4.69 -7.98 -8.49
N TYR A 194 5.63 -8.29 -9.41
CA TYR A 194 6.59 -9.36 -9.22
C TYR A 194 7.63 -9.05 -8.13
N VAL A 195 8.09 -7.81 -8.05
CA VAL A 195 9.00 -7.37 -6.97
C VAL A 195 8.35 -7.57 -5.59
N ASN A 196 7.06 -7.28 -5.45
CA ASN A 196 6.37 -7.46 -4.17
C ASN A 196 5.90 -8.89 -3.90
N MET A 197 5.98 -9.78 -4.88
CA MET A 197 5.74 -11.20 -4.68
C MET A 197 6.95 -11.87 -3.98
N LEU A 198 8.16 -11.33 -4.20
CA LEU A 198 9.41 -11.74 -3.58
C LEU A 198 9.60 -11.13 -2.20
#